data_9bd4aa3689c0b3306e84bfa22b2d4532
#
_entry.id   9bd4aa3689c0b3306e84bfa22b2d4532
#
_cell.length_a   1.000
_cell.length_b   1.000
_cell.length_c   1.000
_cell.angle_alpha   90.00
_cell.angle_beta   90.00
_cell.angle_gamma   90.00
#
_symmetry.space_group_name_H-M   'P 1'
#
loop_
_entity.id
_entity.type
_entity.pdbx_description
1 polymer ?
#
loop_
_entity_poly.entity_id
_entity_poly.type
_entity_poly.pdbx_seq_one_letter_code
_entity_poly.pdbx_strand_id
1 'polypeptide(L)'
;MDIDVKNPHPLEVKLLRHVKLSEEITADRIISELGYKVGQCNQAFSWLEAKGCLVESGRNKKILYELTELGKEQKAKGLPVERIFTFLKENGPHSMPEISEALSLEKSDVGSAFGLLSKEGITRLNEERKAEVVKDELPAEIKIQRALLDKVTDVLDDSTLSEEERKAIQALSKKRGAANSTFKLIEREEVTHHLTELGEEVKEAVLKANITGEEFGLLTPEMLSSGSWKNGSF
;
A
#
# COMPACT_ATOMS: atom_id res chain seq x y z
N MET A 1 -13.76 31.48 -19.89
CA MET A 1 -12.56 30.77 -20.33
C MET A 1 -13.04 29.69 -21.28
N ASP A 2 -12.84 29.86 -22.58
CA ASP A 2 -13.17 28.78 -23.52
C ASP A 2 -12.16 27.67 -23.33
N ILE A 3 -12.65 26.59 -22.71
CA ILE A 3 -11.86 25.38 -22.51
C ILE A 3 -11.76 24.72 -23.90
N ASP A 4 -10.55 24.66 -24.46
CA ASP A 4 -10.33 24.08 -25.78
C ASP A 4 -10.46 22.54 -25.72
N VAL A 5 -11.71 22.08 -25.88
CA VAL A 5 -12.04 20.66 -25.94
C VAL A 5 -11.49 20.00 -27.22
N LYS A 6 -11.14 20.81 -28.24
CA LYS A 6 -10.78 20.33 -29.56
C LYS A 6 -9.31 19.88 -29.70
N ASN A 7 -8.43 20.29 -28.77
CA ASN A 7 -7.01 19.93 -28.80
C ASN A 7 -6.58 19.27 -27.47
N PRO A 8 -6.89 18.00 -27.25
CA PRO A 8 -6.46 17.32 -26.03
C PRO A 8 -4.94 17.09 -26.07
N HIS A 9 -4.32 17.25 -24.89
CA HIS A 9 -2.90 16.94 -24.69
C HIS A 9 -2.62 15.44 -24.90
N PRO A 10 -1.42 15.03 -25.34
CA PRO A 10 -1.08 13.62 -25.54
C PRO A 10 -1.39 12.69 -24.36
N LEU A 11 -1.19 13.16 -23.13
CA LEU A 11 -1.58 12.40 -21.92
C LEU A 11 -3.10 12.19 -21.81
N GLU A 12 -3.90 13.19 -22.18
CA GLU A 12 -5.36 13.08 -22.21
C GLU A 12 -5.82 12.11 -23.30
N VAL A 13 -5.22 12.21 -24.49
CA VAL A 13 -5.50 11.33 -25.64
C VAL A 13 -5.24 9.88 -25.26
N LYS A 14 -4.08 9.58 -24.69
CA LYS A 14 -3.71 8.23 -24.28
C LYS A 14 -4.67 7.66 -23.23
N LEU A 15 -5.09 8.49 -22.27
CA LEU A 15 -6.06 8.09 -21.25
C LEU A 15 -7.44 7.86 -21.87
N LEU A 16 -7.97 8.81 -22.68
CA LEU A 16 -9.29 8.69 -23.31
C LEU A 16 -9.41 7.45 -24.19
N ARG A 17 -8.37 7.11 -24.94
CA ARG A 17 -8.34 5.91 -25.79
C ARG A 17 -8.43 4.61 -24.99
N HIS A 18 -7.95 4.63 -23.74
CA HIS A 18 -7.83 3.45 -22.89
C HIS A 18 -9.11 3.15 -22.11
N VAL A 19 -9.83 4.18 -21.65
CA VAL A 19 -10.99 4.05 -20.77
C VAL A 19 -12.32 3.94 -21.53
N LYS A 20 -13.33 3.33 -20.90
CA LYS A 20 -14.69 3.19 -21.44
C LYS A 20 -15.69 3.95 -20.58
N LEU A 21 -16.82 4.32 -21.18
CA LEU A 21 -17.89 5.14 -20.58
C LEU A 21 -18.39 4.58 -19.23
N SER A 22 -18.50 3.28 -19.10
CA SER A 22 -19.09 2.63 -17.91
C SER A 22 -18.06 2.13 -16.89
N GLU A 23 -16.79 2.48 -17.08
CA GLU A 23 -15.72 2.00 -16.21
C GLU A 23 -15.40 2.97 -15.08
N GLU A 24 -15.15 2.40 -13.91
CA GLU A 24 -14.51 3.14 -12.82
C GLU A 24 -13.02 3.35 -13.12
N ILE A 25 -12.59 4.59 -13.03
CA ILE A 25 -11.23 5.01 -13.36
C ILE A 25 -10.55 5.49 -12.07
N THR A 26 -9.48 4.84 -11.69
CA THR A 26 -8.63 5.26 -10.55
C THR A 26 -7.23 5.61 -11.03
N ALA A 27 -6.55 6.50 -10.31
CA ALA A 27 -5.18 6.89 -10.63
C ALA A 27 -4.24 5.67 -10.63
N ASP A 28 -4.35 4.80 -9.62
CA ASP A 28 -3.50 3.61 -9.50
C ASP A 28 -3.66 2.67 -10.71
N ARG A 29 -4.88 2.49 -11.19
CA ARG A 29 -5.16 1.72 -12.40
C ARG A 29 -4.48 2.33 -13.63
N ILE A 30 -4.66 3.63 -13.86
CA ILE A 30 -4.09 4.32 -15.02
C ILE A 30 -2.57 4.35 -14.99
N ILE A 31 -1.98 4.54 -13.82
CA ILE A 31 -0.51 4.47 -13.63
C ILE A 31 0.00 3.07 -14.01
N SER A 32 -0.66 2.03 -13.53
CA SER A 32 -0.30 0.63 -13.80
C SER A 32 -0.45 0.25 -15.27
N GLU A 33 -1.60 0.59 -15.88
CA GLU A 33 -1.95 0.15 -17.23
C GLU A 33 -1.30 0.98 -18.35
N LEU A 34 -1.12 2.29 -18.13
CA LEU A 34 -0.53 3.20 -19.14
C LEU A 34 0.93 3.57 -18.87
N GLY A 35 1.49 3.16 -17.73
CA GLY A 35 2.86 3.49 -17.35
C GLY A 35 3.08 4.98 -17.03
N TYR A 36 2.03 5.69 -16.60
CA TYR A 36 2.14 7.09 -16.21
C TYR A 36 2.94 7.24 -14.92
N LYS A 37 3.71 8.35 -14.83
CA LYS A 37 4.17 8.83 -13.52
C LYS A 37 2.99 9.46 -12.78
N VAL A 38 3.03 9.48 -11.45
CA VAL A 38 1.98 10.06 -10.61
C VAL A 38 1.60 11.48 -11.04
N GLY A 39 2.60 12.35 -11.30
CA GLY A 39 2.37 13.71 -11.76
C GLY A 39 1.66 13.78 -13.12
N GLN A 40 2.01 12.92 -14.05
CA GLN A 40 1.38 12.85 -15.39
C GLN A 40 -0.08 12.39 -15.30
N CYS A 41 -0.34 11.40 -14.44
CA CYS A 41 -1.69 10.91 -14.18
C CYS A 41 -2.57 12.02 -13.59
N ASN A 42 -2.11 12.66 -12.52
CA ASN A 42 -2.85 13.75 -11.87
C ASN A 42 -3.13 14.91 -12.84
N GLN A 43 -2.18 15.23 -13.69
CA GLN A 43 -2.31 16.29 -14.70
C GLN A 43 -3.36 15.95 -15.76
N ALA A 44 -3.33 14.72 -16.30
CA ALA A 44 -4.32 14.25 -17.25
C ALA A 44 -5.74 14.25 -16.67
N PHE A 45 -5.90 13.76 -15.43
CA PHE A 45 -7.19 13.79 -14.71
C PHE A 45 -7.69 15.23 -14.54
N SER A 46 -6.86 16.13 -14.04
CA SER A 46 -7.22 17.54 -13.80
C SER A 46 -7.66 18.25 -15.10
N TRP A 47 -6.97 18.02 -16.18
CA TRP A 47 -7.32 18.61 -17.48
C TRP A 47 -8.64 18.06 -18.04
N LEU A 48 -8.84 16.74 -17.97
CA LEU A 48 -10.06 16.11 -18.43
C LEU A 48 -11.28 16.47 -17.58
N GLU A 49 -11.10 16.64 -16.26
CA GLU A 49 -12.14 17.17 -15.38
C GLU A 49 -12.47 18.63 -15.72
N ALA A 50 -11.45 19.48 -15.91
CA ALA A 50 -11.64 20.87 -16.28
C ALA A 50 -12.38 21.03 -17.62
N LYS A 51 -12.21 20.09 -18.53
CA LYS A 51 -12.91 20.01 -19.82
C LYS A 51 -14.29 19.33 -19.74
N GLY A 52 -14.66 18.81 -18.57
CA GLY A 52 -15.92 18.07 -18.38
C GLY A 52 -15.93 16.69 -19.01
N CYS A 53 -14.78 16.14 -19.41
CA CYS A 53 -14.67 14.81 -20.00
C CYS A 53 -14.64 13.70 -18.95
N LEU A 54 -14.14 14.00 -17.75
CA LEU A 54 -14.19 13.13 -16.57
C LEU A 54 -14.97 13.81 -15.45
N VAL A 55 -15.58 13.00 -14.61
CA VAL A 55 -16.26 13.46 -13.39
C VAL A 55 -15.87 12.54 -12.24
N GLU A 56 -15.61 13.13 -11.08
CA GLU A 56 -15.42 12.39 -9.84
C GLU A 56 -16.75 11.72 -9.44
N SER A 57 -16.71 10.40 -9.23
CA SER A 57 -17.88 9.59 -8.87
C SER A 57 -17.85 9.08 -7.44
N GLY A 58 -16.70 9.08 -6.80
CA GLY A 58 -16.58 8.66 -5.41
C GLY A 58 -15.20 8.89 -4.84
N ARG A 59 -15.14 8.90 -3.49
CA ARG A 59 -13.90 8.92 -2.71
C ARG A 59 -13.97 7.84 -1.66
N ASN A 60 -13.01 6.93 -1.67
CA ASN A 60 -12.88 5.88 -0.69
C ASN A 60 -11.57 6.05 0.07
N LYS A 61 -11.62 5.78 1.38
CA LYS A 61 -10.38 5.67 2.16
C LYS A 61 -9.76 4.31 1.91
N LYS A 62 -8.52 4.31 1.47
CA LYS A 62 -7.68 3.13 1.34
C LYS A 62 -6.72 3.08 2.50
N ILE A 63 -6.75 2.00 3.25
CA ILE A 63 -5.87 1.77 4.39
C ILE A 63 -4.82 0.75 3.97
N LEU A 64 -3.55 1.13 4.13
CA LEU A 64 -2.40 0.30 3.81
C LEU A 64 -1.54 0.14 5.07
N TYR A 65 -0.90 -1.02 5.20
CA TYR A 65 0.07 -1.32 6.25
C TYR A 65 1.43 -1.54 5.61
N GLU A 66 2.33 -0.59 5.82
CA GLU A 66 3.71 -0.65 5.33
C GLU A 66 4.62 -1.30 6.38
N LEU A 67 5.43 -2.26 5.94
CA LEU A 67 6.39 -2.93 6.81
C LEU A 67 7.52 -1.95 7.18
N THR A 68 7.73 -1.73 8.50
CA THR A 68 8.81 -0.88 9.01
C THR A 68 10.15 -1.62 9.00
N GLU A 69 11.25 -0.93 9.28
CA GLU A 69 12.55 -1.59 9.47
C GLU A 69 12.52 -2.59 10.63
N LEU A 70 11.84 -2.24 11.74
CA LEU A 70 11.59 -3.18 12.83
C LEU A 70 10.76 -4.38 12.36
N GLY A 71 9.75 -4.14 11.52
CA GLY A 71 8.93 -5.20 10.94
C GLY A 71 9.74 -6.14 10.04
N LYS A 72 10.68 -5.63 9.27
CA LYS A 72 11.60 -6.44 8.45
C LYS A 72 12.51 -7.30 9.34
N GLU A 73 13.02 -6.74 10.42
CA GLU A 73 13.80 -7.49 11.40
C GLU A 73 12.97 -8.60 12.06
N GLN A 74 11.75 -8.29 12.49
CA GLN A 74 10.83 -9.26 13.10
C GLN A 74 10.36 -10.33 12.11
N LYS A 75 10.21 -9.99 10.85
CA LYS A 75 9.97 -10.98 9.79
C LYS A 75 11.11 -11.99 9.69
N ALA A 76 12.35 -11.52 9.77
CA ALA A 76 13.54 -12.36 9.66
C ALA A 76 13.84 -13.15 10.93
N LYS A 77 13.73 -12.53 12.10
CA LYS A 77 14.16 -13.10 13.40
C LYS A 77 13.01 -13.65 14.26
N GLY A 78 11.78 -13.31 13.95
CA GLY A 78 10.59 -13.61 14.75
C GLY A 78 10.12 -12.44 15.61
N LEU A 79 8.84 -12.46 15.97
CA LEU A 79 8.24 -11.52 16.92
C LEU A 79 8.81 -11.76 18.33
N PRO A 80 8.85 -10.75 19.21
CA PRO A 80 9.34 -10.91 20.57
C PRO A 80 8.68 -12.07 21.32
N VAL A 81 7.37 -12.28 21.17
CA VAL A 81 6.63 -13.38 21.79
C VAL A 81 7.13 -14.74 21.30
N GLU A 82 7.36 -14.91 20.00
CA GLU A 82 7.88 -16.14 19.41
C GLU A 82 9.29 -16.42 19.89
N ARG A 83 10.13 -15.41 19.91
CA ARG A 83 11.54 -15.53 20.32
C ARG A 83 11.66 -15.92 21.81
N ILE A 84 10.86 -15.32 22.68
CA ILE A 84 10.84 -15.64 24.10
C ILE A 84 10.31 -17.06 24.34
N PHE A 85 9.22 -17.42 23.66
CA PHE A 85 8.66 -18.76 23.75
C PHE A 85 9.68 -19.85 23.33
N THR A 86 10.31 -19.66 22.19
CA THR A 86 11.32 -20.60 21.68
C THR A 86 12.53 -20.67 22.61
N PHE A 87 13.02 -19.51 23.08
CA PHE A 87 14.13 -19.45 24.01
C PHE A 87 13.87 -20.22 25.30
N LEU A 88 12.71 -19.99 25.95
CA LEU A 88 12.33 -20.70 27.17
C LEU A 88 12.09 -22.18 26.96
N LYS A 89 11.57 -22.56 25.80
CA LYS A 89 11.38 -23.96 25.45
C LYS A 89 12.71 -24.73 25.30
N GLU A 90 13.70 -24.07 24.67
CA GLU A 90 14.99 -24.68 24.40
C GLU A 90 15.96 -24.65 25.59
N ASN A 91 15.91 -23.57 26.38
CA ASN A 91 16.89 -23.32 27.46
C ASN A 91 16.32 -23.52 28.86
N GLY A 92 15.01 -23.74 28.99
CA GLY A 92 14.36 -23.88 30.28
C GLY A 92 14.05 -22.53 30.98
N PRO A 93 13.75 -22.56 32.28
CA PRO A 93 13.32 -21.36 33.02
C PRO A 93 14.42 -20.29 33.13
N HIS A 94 14.08 -19.03 32.81
CA HIS A 94 14.96 -17.86 32.92
C HIS A 94 14.21 -16.67 33.51
N SER A 95 14.96 -15.79 34.18
CA SER A 95 14.46 -14.51 34.64
C SER A 95 14.23 -13.52 33.49
N MET A 96 13.39 -12.49 33.69
CA MET A 96 13.14 -11.47 32.68
C MET A 96 14.42 -10.73 32.23
N PRO A 97 15.34 -10.35 33.14
CA PRO A 97 16.61 -9.75 32.74
C PRO A 97 17.47 -10.68 31.88
N GLU A 98 17.55 -11.97 32.23
CA GLU A 98 18.33 -12.96 31.46
C GLU A 98 17.77 -13.13 30.04
N ILE A 99 16.43 -13.14 29.89
CA ILE A 99 15.75 -13.20 28.58
C ILE A 99 16.04 -11.95 27.78
N SER A 100 15.95 -10.76 28.39
CA SER A 100 16.24 -9.48 27.74
C SER A 100 17.67 -9.43 27.22
N GLU A 101 18.64 -9.88 28.00
CA GLU A 101 20.04 -9.91 27.62
C GLU A 101 20.30 -10.95 26.51
N ALA A 102 19.82 -12.17 26.69
CA ALA A 102 20.07 -13.27 25.74
C ALA A 102 19.45 -13.01 24.36
N LEU A 103 18.30 -12.37 24.30
CA LEU A 103 17.59 -12.07 23.06
C LEU A 103 17.85 -10.67 22.53
N SER A 104 18.59 -9.83 23.26
CA SER A 104 18.80 -8.41 22.93
C SER A 104 17.48 -7.68 22.72
N LEU A 105 16.50 -7.94 23.59
CA LEU A 105 15.18 -7.31 23.59
C LEU A 105 15.10 -6.28 24.70
N GLU A 106 14.32 -5.22 24.49
CA GLU A 106 14.04 -4.25 25.54
C GLU A 106 13.19 -4.89 26.67
N LYS A 107 13.42 -4.45 27.90
CA LYS A 107 12.67 -4.95 29.07
C LYS A 107 11.17 -4.80 28.93
N SER A 108 10.71 -3.73 28.27
CA SER A 108 9.30 -3.47 27.99
C SER A 108 8.71 -4.50 27.02
N ASP A 109 9.48 -4.93 26.03
CA ASP A 109 9.04 -5.94 25.06
C ASP A 109 9.01 -7.32 25.69
N VAL A 110 9.97 -7.66 26.52
CA VAL A 110 10.00 -8.91 27.30
C VAL A 110 8.79 -8.96 28.25
N GLY A 111 8.53 -7.87 28.97
CA GLY A 111 7.40 -7.78 29.89
C GLY A 111 6.05 -7.92 29.19
N SER A 112 5.85 -7.25 28.06
CA SER A 112 4.63 -7.32 27.27
C SER A 112 4.41 -8.71 26.66
N ALA A 113 5.45 -9.31 26.13
CA ALA A 113 5.40 -10.65 25.55
C ALA A 113 5.12 -11.72 26.62
N PHE A 114 5.80 -11.65 27.75
CA PHE A 114 5.53 -12.55 28.87
C PHE A 114 4.11 -12.39 29.41
N GLY A 115 3.61 -11.13 29.52
CA GLY A 115 2.25 -10.85 29.96
C GLY A 115 1.21 -11.49 29.04
N LEU A 116 1.41 -11.43 27.73
CA LEU A 116 0.54 -12.09 26.76
C LEU A 116 0.59 -13.61 26.90
N LEU A 117 1.77 -14.21 26.95
CA LEU A 117 1.94 -15.65 27.11
C LEU A 117 1.36 -16.17 28.43
N SER A 118 1.51 -15.42 29.51
CA SER A 118 0.95 -15.78 30.83
C SER A 118 -0.57 -15.67 30.85
N LYS A 119 -1.13 -14.66 30.20
CA LYS A 119 -2.60 -14.49 30.07
C LYS A 119 -3.23 -15.67 29.34
N GLU A 120 -2.56 -16.20 28.33
CA GLU A 120 -2.99 -17.38 27.57
C GLU A 120 -2.63 -18.72 28.27
N GLY A 121 -2.03 -18.68 29.46
CA GLY A 121 -1.64 -19.87 30.22
C GLY A 121 -0.51 -20.68 29.58
N ILE A 122 0.33 -20.05 28.76
CA ILE A 122 1.45 -20.69 28.04
C ILE A 122 2.71 -20.65 28.88
N THR A 123 2.94 -19.55 29.59
CA THR A 123 4.06 -19.36 30.52
C THR A 123 3.56 -19.01 31.91
N ARG A 124 4.38 -19.31 32.89
CA ARG A 124 4.20 -18.87 34.27
C ARG A 124 5.54 -18.52 34.92
N LEU A 125 5.50 -17.87 36.06
CA LEU A 125 6.65 -17.76 36.95
C LEU A 125 6.69 -18.95 37.88
N ASN A 126 7.86 -19.61 38.00
CA ASN A 126 8.11 -20.65 38.96
C ASN A 126 8.42 -20.05 40.34
N GLU A 127 8.72 -20.90 41.32
CA GLU A 127 9.05 -20.49 42.70
C GLU A 127 10.27 -19.59 42.81
N GLU A 128 11.21 -19.72 41.83
CA GLU A 128 12.41 -18.88 41.74
C GLU A 128 12.17 -17.57 40.98
N ARG A 129 10.90 -17.25 40.66
CA ARG A 129 10.51 -16.09 39.81
C ARG A 129 11.13 -16.10 38.40
N LYS A 130 11.41 -17.26 37.87
CA LYS A 130 11.83 -17.47 36.48
C LYS A 130 10.63 -17.84 35.64
N ALA A 131 10.61 -17.30 34.41
CA ALA A 131 9.59 -17.64 33.42
C ALA A 131 9.86 -19.05 32.89
N GLU A 132 8.82 -19.88 32.83
CA GLU A 132 8.85 -21.21 32.24
C GLU A 132 7.66 -21.45 31.32
N VAL A 133 7.86 -22.27 30.29
CA VAL A 133 6.78 -22.71 29.39
C VAL A 133 6.06 -23.90 30.01
N VAL A 134 4.75 -23.79 30.14
CA VAL A 134 3.88 -24.87 30.68
C VAL A 134 2.97 -25.47 29.62
N LYS A 135 2.77 -24.78 28.49
CA LYS A 135 1.97 -25.25 27.36
C LYS A 135 2.76 -25.02 26.07
N ASP A 136 2.95 -26.09 25.30
CA ASP A 136 3.71 -26.07 24.03
C ASP A 136 2.84 -25.61 22.85
N GLU A 137 2.34 -24.41 22.95
CA GLU A 137 1.51 -23.81 21.90
C GLU A 137 1.62 -22.28 21.93
N LEU A 138 1.81 -21.66 20.77
CA LEU A 138 1.73 -20.21 20.65
C LEU A 138 0.30 -19.71 20.61
N PRO A 139 0.00 -18.49 21.11
CA PRO A 139 -1.32 -17.89 21.00
C PRO A 139 -1.78 -17.81 19.55
N ALA A 140 -3.08 -17.99 19.30
CA ALA A 140 -3.67 -17.92 17.95
C ALA A 140 -3.39 -16.57 17.28
N GLU A 141 -3.46 -15.46 18.01
CA GLU A 141 -3.14 -14.13 17.51
C GLU A 141 -1.70 -14.05 16.99
N ILE A 142 -0.74 -14.64 17.69
CA ILE A 142 0.67 -14.66 17.27
C ILE A 142 0.88 -15.48 16.00
N LYS A 143 0.18 -16.59 15.85
CA LYS A 143 0.19 -17.41 14.63
C LYS A 143 -0.32 -16.60 13.42
N ILE A 144 -1.38 -15.82 13.60
CA ILE A 144 -1.94 -14.94 12.57
C ILE A 144 -0.94 -13.81 12.24
N GLN A 145 -0.36 -13.18 13.25
CA GLN A 145 0.67 -12.14 13.05
C GLN A 145 1.88 -12.70 12.29
N ARG A 146 2.32 -13.91 12.59
CA ARG A 146 3.40 -14.57 11.86
C ARG A 146 3.04 -14.81 10.40
N ALA A 147 1.85 -15.32 10.14
CA ALA A 147 1.36 -15.54 8.78
C ALA A 147 1.27 -14.23 7.97
N LEU A 148 0.87 -13.12 8.60
CA LEU A 148 0.89 -11.78 7.99
C LEU A 148 2.29 -11.32 7.62
N LEU A 149 3.27 -11.51 8.52
CA LEU A 149 4.67 -11.18 8.25
C LEU A 149 5.26 -12.03 7.12
N ASP A 150 4.90 -13.29 7.02
CA ASP A 150 5.35 -14.18 5.95
C ASP A 150 4.74 -13.79 4.59
N LYS A 151 3.49 -13.35 4.61
CA LYS A 151 2.72 -12.93 3.42
C LYS A 151 3.15 -11.57 2.87
N VAL A 152 3.56 -10.62 3.72
CA VAL A 152 3.88 -9.26 3.29
C VAL A 152 5.22 -9.20 2.56
N THR A 153 5.25 -8.49 1.43
CA THR A 153 6.51 -8.09 0.78
C THR A 153 6.95 -6.72 1.31
N ASP A 154 6.18 -5.69 1.06
CA ASP A 154 6.42 -4.33 1.54
C ASP A 154 5.17 -3.72 2.16
N VAL A 155 4.01 -3.91 1.55
CA VAL A 155 2.73 -3.29 1.90
C VAL A 155 1.61 -4.32 1.85
N LEU A 156 0.68 -4.24 2.83
CA LEU A 156 -0.59 -4.98 2.83
C LEU A 156 -1.76 -4.00 2.69
N ASP A 157 -2.72 -4.35 1.86
CA ASP A 157 -3.97 -3.62 1.69
C ASP A 157 -5.02 -4.16 2.67
N ASP A 158 -5.60 -3.29 3.48
CA ASP A 158 -6.62 -3.66 4.48
C ASP A 158 -7.82 -4.39 3.86
N SER A 159 -8.20 -4.03 2.63
CA SER A 159 -9.32 -4.67 1.92
C SER A 159 -9.10 -6.15 1.61
N THR A 160 -7.85 -6.60 1.59
CA THR A 160 -7.48 -8.01 1.32
C THR A 160 -7.41 -8.86 2.59
N LEU A 161 -7.56 -8.25 3.77
CA LEU A 161 -7.41 -8.90 5.07
C LEU A 161 -8.76 -9.41 5.59
N SER A 162 -8.74 -10.58 6.22
CA SER A 162 -9.87 -11.07 7.02
C SER A 162 -10.05 -10.21 8.28
N GLU A 163 -11.17 -10.34 8.98
CA GLU A 163 -11.40 -9.61 10.22
C GLU A 163 -10.39 -9.96 11.32
N GLU A 164 -10.00 -11.22 11.39
CA GLU A 164 -8.99 -11.70 12.35
C GLU A 164 -7.59 -11.17 11.99
N GLU A 165 -7.21 -11.21 10.72
CA GLU A 165 -5.96 -10.63 10.21
C GLU A 165 -5.91 -9.12 10.47
N ARG A 166 -7.04 -8.43 10.27
CA ARG A 166 -7.15 -6.99 10.51
C ARG A 166 -6.95 -6.63 11.99
N LYS A 167 -7.52 -7.39 12.91
CA LYS A 167 -7.29 -7.21 14.35
C LYS A 167 -5.82 -7.46 14.72
N ALA A 168 -5.23 -8.51 14.18
CA ALA A 168 -3.84 -8.87 14.45
C ALA A 168 -2.86 -7.81 13.92
N ILE A 169 -3.05 -7.30 12.71
CA ILE A 169 -2.18 -6.26 12.13
C ILE A 169 -2.34 -4.91 12.84
N GLN A 170 -3.55 -4.57 13.27
CA GLN A 170 -3.80 -3.37 14.07
C GLN A 170 -3.03 -3.39 15.39
N ALA A 171 -2.96 -4.54 16.06
CA ALA A 171 -2.16 -4.70 17.28
C ALA A 171 -0.67 -4.45 17.03
N LEU A 172 -0.15 -4.86 15.87
CA LEU A 172 1.24 -4.61 15.45
C LEU A 172 1.50 -3.17 14.98
N SER A 173 0.45 -2.39 14.70
CA SER A 173 0.55 -1.01 14.18
C SER A 173 0.34 0.06 15.27
N LYS A 174 -0.13 -0.32 16.47
CA LYS A 174 -0.55 0.61 17.54
C LYS A 174 0.56 1.16 18.42
N LYS A 175 1.79 0.71 18.26
CA LYS A 175 2.89 1.19 19.10
C LYS A 175 3.30 2.63 18.76
N ARG A 176 3.74 3.37 19.77
CA ARG A 176 4.10 4.79 19.71
C ARG A 176 5.22 5.06 18.68
N GLY A 177 4.80 5.64 17.54
CA GLY A 177 5.69 6.05 16.46
C GLY A 177 6.03 4.93 15.47
N ALA A 178 6.26 5.32 14.20
CA ALA A 178 6.54 4.37 13.12
C ALA A 178 7.84 3.55 13.34
N ALA A 179 8.80 4.09 14.11
CA ALA A 179 10.06 3.39 14.40
C ALA A 179 9.91 2.22 15.38
N ASN A 180 8.85 2.22 16.21
CA ASN A 180 8.63 1.24 17.28
C ASN A 180 7.44 0.31 17.01
N SER A 181 6.92 0.29 15.80
CA SER A 181 5.85 -0.63 15.39
C SER A 181 6.28 -1.52 14.24
N THR A 182 5.69 -2.69 14.15
CA THR A 182 5.95 -3.65 13.07
C THR A 182 5.46 -3.13 11.73
N PHE A 183 4.29 -2.50 11.72
CA PHE A 183 3.68 -1.88 10.55
C PHE A 183 3.39 -0.40 10.80
N LYS A 184 3.54 0.38 9.74
CA LYS A 184 3.10 1.78 9.67
C LYS A 184 1.77 1.82 8.96
N LEU A 185 0.75 2.40 9.61
CA LEU A 185 -0.55 2.66 9.00
C LEU A 185 -0.44 3.84 8.03
N ILE A 186 -0.88 3.63 6.79
CA ILE A 186 -0.99 4.66 5.76
C ILE A 186 -2.45 4.77 5.35
N GLU A 187 -3.03 5.95 5.50
CA GLU A 187 -4.34 6.28 4.98
C GLU A 187 -4.17 7.08 3.69
N ARG A 188 -4.82 6.64 2.61
CA ARG A 188 -4.89 7.36 1.33
C ARG A 188 -6.35 7.54 0.95
N GLU A 189 -6.66 8.64 0.28
CA GLU A 189 -7.90 8.77 -0.46
C GLU A 189 -7.72 8.21 -1.86
N GLU A 190 -8.57 7.27 -2.23
CA GLU A 190 -8.71 6.79 -3.60
C GLU A 190 -9.91 7.48 -4.21
N VAL A 191 -9.66 8.28 -5.25
CA VAL A 191 -10.70 9.01 -5.99
C VAL A 191 -11.05 8.19 -7.22
N THR A 192 -12.35 7.92 -7.38
CA THR A 192 -12.89 7.22 -8.55
C THR A 192 -13.51 8.22 -9.50
N HIS A 193 -13.21 8.10 -10.78
CA HIS A 193 -13.74 8.92 -11.86
C HIS A 193 -14.53 8.07 -12.84
N HIS A 194 -15.39 8.72 -13.59
CA HIS A 194 -16.06 8.16 -14.75
C HIS A 194 -15.89 9.06 -15.97
N LEU A 195 -15.85 8.45 -17.15
CA LEU A 195 -15.93 9.19 -18.41
C LEU A 195 -17.36 9.72 -18.57
N THR A 196 -17.49 11.01 -18.91
CA THR A 196 -18.77 11.63 -19.22
C THR A 196 -19.20 11.36 -20.67
N GLU A 197 -20.44 11.67 -21.02
CA GLU A 197 -20.88 11.62 -22.42
C GLU A 197 -20.03 12.53 -23.32
N LEU A 198 -19.69 13.74 -22.84
CA LEU A 198 -18.77 14.63 -23.53
C LEU A 198 -17.37 13.99 -23.69
N GLY A 199 -16.90 13.30 -22.66
CA GLY A 199 -15.63 12.56 -22.73
C GLY A 199 -15.65 11.47 -23.77
N GLU A 200 -16.77 10.75 -23.92
CA GLU A 200 -16.94 9.73 -24.98
C GLU A 200 -16.95 10.37 -26.37
N GLU A 201 -17.63 11.51 -26.55
CA GLU A 201 -17.63 12.26 -27.82
C GLU A 201 -16.21 12.72 -28.20
N VAL A 202 -15.44 13.25 -27.25
CA VAL A 202 -14.06 13.68 -27.48
C VAL A 202 -13.17 12.47 -27.81
N LYS A 203 -13.36 11.34 -27.12
CA LYS A 203 -12.67 10.08 -27.41
C LYS A 203 -12.95 9.60 -28.82
N GLU A 204 -14.22 9.59 -29.25
CA GLU A 204 -14.59 9.22 -30.62
C GLU A 204 -13.97 10.13 -31.66
N ALA A 205 -13.94 11.44 -31.40
CA ALA A 205 -13.29 12.41 -32.28
C ALA A 205 -11.78 12.15 -32.39
N VAL A 206 -11.11 11.84 -31.28
CA VAL A 206 -9.69 11.47 -31.23
C VAL A 206 -9.42 10.18 -32.00
N LEU A 207 -10.29 9.18 -31.86
CA LEU A 207 -10.17 7.91 -32.60
C LEU A 207 -10.38 8.11 -34.10
N LYS A 208 -11.37 8.91 -34.52
CA LYS A 208 -11.64 9.25 -35.92
C LYS A 208 -10.50 10.03 -36.57
N ALA A 209 -9.87 10.95 -35.82
CA ALA A 209 -8.70 11.70 -36.26
C ALA A 209 -7.41 10.88 -36.27
N ASN A 210 -7.46 9.62 -35.78
CA ASN A 210 -6.31 8.72 -35.63
C ASN A 210 -5.14 9.31 -34.84
N ILE A 211 -5.45 10.12 -33.84
CA ILE A 211 -4.47 10.73 -32.93
C ILE A 211 -4.08 9.69 -31.89
N THR A 212 -2.81 9.33 -31.80
CA THR A 212 -2.33 8.27 -30.91
C THR A 212 -1.87 8.75 -29.55
N GLY A 213 -1.58 10.05 -29.39
CA GLY A 213 -0.98 10.62 -28.17
C GLY A 213 0.52 10.37 -28.06
N GLU A 214 1.11 9.64 -29.01
CA GLU A 214 2.56 9.41 -29.08
C GLU A 214 3.26 10.40 -30.02
N GLU A 215 2.51 11.09 -30.88
CA GLU A 215 2.98 11.89 -31.99
C GLU A 215 3.54 13.26 -31.58
N PHE A 216 3.39 13.67 -30.31
CA PHE A 216 3.79 15.02 -29.88
C PHE A 216 5.03 15.07 -28.97
N GLY A 217 5.75 13.96 -28.81
CA GLY A 217 6.91 13.88 -27.93
C GLY A 217 8.27 14.18 -28.57
N LEU A 218 8.39 14.06 -29.88
CA LEU A 218 9.66 14.26 -30.63
C LEU A 218 9.36 14.86 -31.98
N LEU A 219 9.95 16.02 -32.27
CA LEU A 219 10.02 16.54 -33.60
C LEU A 219 10.82 15.55 -34.48
N THR A 220 10.14 14.83 -35.35
CA THR A 220 10.86 13.96 -36.29
C THR A 220 11.51 14.77 -37.41
N PRO A 221 12.60 14.28 -37.99
CA PRO A 221 13.23 14.94 -39.14
C PRO A 221 12.25 15.23 -40.30
N GLU A 222 11.24 14.37 -40.48
CA GLU A 222 10.20 14.54 -41.49
C GLU A 222 9.23 15.69 -41.15
N MET A 223 8.89 15.88 -39.86
CA MET A 223 8.12 17.03 -39.40
C MET A 223 8.85 18.35 -39.61
N LEU A 224 10.16 18.35 -39.38
CA LEU A 224 11.02 19.52 -39.63
C LEU A 224 11.12 19.85 -41.11
N SER A 225 11.22 18.84 -41.96
CA SER A 225 11.34 19.02 -43.43
C SER A 225 10.03 19.43 -44.10
N SER A 226 8.88 18.91 -43.59
CA SER A 226 7.54 19.19 -44.14
C SER A 226 6.92 20.47 -43.58
N GLY A 227 7.47 21.05 -42.52
CA GLY A 227 6.90 22.20 -41.84
C GLY A 227 5.59 21.92 -41.09
N SER A 228 5.22 20.66 -40.94
CA SER A 228 3.95 20.23 -40.27
C SER A 228 3.89 20.59 -38.78
N TRP A 229 5.07 20.84 -38.17
CA TRP A 229 5.17 21.32 -36.80
C TRP A 229 4.55 22.71 -36.56
N LYS A 230 4.42 23.51 -37.66
CA LYS A 230 3.80 24.85 -37.56
C LYS A 230 2.29 24.82 -37.39
N ASN A 231 1.65 23.69 -37.65
CA ASN A 231 0.21 23.50 -37.55
C ASN A 231 -0.19 22.68 -36.30
N GLY A 232 0.79 22.23 -35.53
CA GLY A 232 0.57 21.55 -34.24
C GLY A 232 0.72 22.54 -33.10
N SER A 233 -0.28 22.60 -32.20
CA SER A 233 -0.17 23.33 -30.94
C SER A 233 0.76 22.54 -30.02
N PHE A 234 1.84 23.15 -29.60
CA PHE A 234 2.77 22.65 -28.61
C PHE A 234 2.28 22.92 -27.20
#